data_7bc86067ef6442d66852b2bcc60beb41
#
_entry.id   7bc86067ef6442d66852b2bcc60beb41
#
_cell.length_a   1.000
_cell.length_b   1.000
_cell.length_c   1.000
_cell.angle_alpha   90.00
_cell.angle_beta   90.00
_cell.angle_gamma   90.00
#
_symmetry.space_group_name_H-M   'P 1'
#
loop_
_entity.id
_entity.type
_entity.pdbx_description
1 polymer ?
#
loop_
_entity_poly.entity_id
_entity_poly.type
_entity_poly.pdbx_seq_one_letter_code
_entity_poly.pdbx_strand_id
1 'polypeptide(L)'
;MLRKNKNILTFFLIFYIATYTSVAQKNYILPEPQNITFPETEKPGFRLSKKTSLNVTGSSLTNPQITDLIKFIKNETGFEVSTSKQNKKSNIELVVDENIHNLGDEGYKISIIPNENLKVHATTENGLFYGIQSLKQIIHFTKRKRDEENFNDFDVEIETKKIESNSSNVNDFNAANITTKGYKNINETAHFYGKEEVQKKTLDIYNITSMIIEDYPRFSYRGMMLDVSRHFMPVDFIKKFIDIIALHKMNKFHWHLTDDQGWRIEIKKYPLLTEIGSYRSETLKGHYRFAGNNPKYDGIPHQGFYTQDEIKEIVLYASKRYIEIIPEVDMPGHTSALIASYPEFGTNSEKVEVKRIWGIQDEILKPTEKTFSFIEDLIVELKDIFPSEYFHIGGDEAKKTQWENSSEIQELMINLEIEDVDSLQSYFTGRVEKILSKYGKKLIGWDEIIEGGLNENAIVMSWRGEEGGITAVKAGNKAIMTPTSHMYFDYYQAKAGEPIAIGGLIDLEKVYSYEPVPSGIDLNEASRIMGAQGNIWTEYIKTPEKVEYMGVPRMTALSEVVWSKRKNRDFNEFKTRLKFYRYFLDINKINYREKSFQ
;
A
#
# COMPACT_ATOMS: atom_id res chain seq x y z
N MET A 1 -19.79 -83.50 -7.61
CA MET A 1 -20.94 -82.62 -7.59
C MET A 1 -20.49 -81.20 -7.83
N LEU A 2 -20.63 -80.84 -9.07
CA LEU A 2 -20.31 -79.53 -9.59
C LEU A 2 -21.54 -78.61 -9.44
N ARG A 3 -21.37 -77.35 -9.09
CA ARG A 3 -21.98 -76.19 -9.79
C ARG A 3 -21.82 -74.90 -9.03
N LYS A 4 -21.48 -73.86 -9.80
CA LYS A 4 -21.78 -72.44 -9.62
C LYS A 4 -20.90 -71.63 -8.68
N ASN A 5 -20.05 -70.80 -9.27
CA ASN A 5 -20.02 -69.38 -8.97
C ASN A 5 -19.27 -68.62 -10.11
N LYS A 6 -19.99 -68.42 -11.21
CA LYS A 6 -19.73 -67.33 -12.15
C LYS A 6 -20.75 -66.24 -11.81
N ASN A 7 -20.43 -65.25 -11.05
CA ASN A 7 -21.20 -64.00 -10.94
C ASN A 7 -20.66 -63.03 -9.86
N ILE A 8 -19.37 -63.02 -9.61
CA ILE A 8 -18.77 -62.01 -8.68
C ILE A 8 -17.83 -61.03 -9.43
N LEU A 9 -17.68 -61.17 -10.76
CA LEU A 9 -16.74 -60.29 -11.48
C LEU A 9 -17.41 -59.12 -12.24
N THR A 10 -18.71 -58.89 -12.08
CA THR A 10 -19.43 -57.85 -12.82
C THR A 10 -19.88 -56.67 -11.94
N PHE A 11 -19.57 -56.67 -10.64
CA PHE A 11 -20.01 -55.60 -9.72
C PHE A 11 -18.88 -54.64 -9.29
N PHE A 12 -17.65 -54.83 -9.71
CA PHE A 12 -16.53 -53.92 -9.39
C PHE A 12 -16.14 -52.93 -10.51
N LEU A 13 -16.90 -52.91 -11.63
CA LEU A 13 -16.58 -52.05 -12.79
C LEU A 13 -17.55 -50.86 -12.95
N ILE A 14 -18.42 -50.57 -11.99
CA ILE A 14 -19.39 -49.46 -12.11
C ILE A 14 -19.19 -48.40 -10.99
N PHE A 15 -18.19 -48.49 -10.14
CA PHE A 15 -17.91 -47.47 -9.15
C PHE A 15 -16.62 -46.67 -9.43
N TYR A 16 -16.12 -46.70 -10.67
CA TYR A 16 -15.12 -45.72 -11.14
C TYR A 16 -15.81 -44.59 -11.91
N ILE A 17 -16.98 -44.18 -11.41
CA ILE A 17 -17.65 -42.98 -11.87
C ILE A 17 -17.07 -41.83 -11.06
N ALA A 18 -16.13 -41.14 -11.73
CA ALA A 18 -16.02 -39.69 -11.69
C ALA A 18 -16.21 -39.05 -10.31
N THR A 19 -15.28 -39.17 -9.41
CA THR A 19 -14.93 -38.03 -8.60
C THR A 19 -14.22 -37.01 -9.51
N TYR A 20 -14.96 -36.38 -10.41
CA TYR A 20 -14.61 -35.04 -10.82
C TYR A 20 -14.66 -34.21 -9.54
N THR A 21 -13.55 -34.15 -8.83
CA THR A 21 -13.30 -33.05 -7.91
C THR A 21 -13.43 -31.82 -8.79
N SER A 22 -14.53 -31.12 -8.66
CA SER A 22 -14.65 -29.77 -9.20
C SER A 22 -13.43 -29.03 -8.65
N VAL A 23 -12.48 -28.74 -9.50
CA VAL A 23 -11.38 -27.87 -9.11
C VAL A 23 -12.05 -26.58 -8.72
N ALA A 24 -12.17 -26.34 -7.41
CA ALA A 24 -12.82 -25.16 -6.88
C ALA A 24 -12.22 -23.95 -7.61
N GLN A 25 -13.07 -23.19 -8.28
CA GLN A 25 -12.62 -22.01 -9.01
C GLN A 25 -11.96 -21.09 -7.99
N LYS A 26 -10.64 -20.84 -8.14
CA LYS A 26 -9.86 -20.08 -7.16
C LYS A 26 -9.97 -18.58 -7.44
N ASN A 27 -10.09 -17.81 -6.36
CA ASN A 27 -9.94 -16.37 -6.39
C ASN A 27 -8.45 -16.00 -6.41
N TYR A 28 -8.05 -15.08 -7.31
CA TYR A 28 -6.66 -14.59 -7.43
C TYR A 28 -6.55 -13.08 -7.24
N ILE A 29 -7.63 -12.42 -6.79
CA ILE A 29 -7.67 -10.96 -6.62
C ILE A 29 -7.07 -10.59 -5.28
N LEU A 30 -6.21 -9.57 -5.28
CA LEU A 30 -5.64 -8.91 -4.10
C LEU A 30 -5.96 -7.41 -4.13
N PRO A 31 -6.39 -6.86 -3.00
CA PRO A 31 -6.88 -7.54 -1.79
C PRO A 31 -8.12 -8.39 -2.07
N GLU A 32 -8.38 -9.40 -1.22
CA GLU A 32 -9.51 -10.30 -1.38
C GLU A 32 -10.84 -9.55 -1.32
N PRO A 33 -11.74 -9.74 -2.33
CA PRO A 33 -13.04 -9.08 -2.37
C PRO A 33 -13.94 -9.47 -1.20
N GLN A 34 -14.86 -8.58 -0.84
CA GLN A 34 -15.85 -8.83 0.23
C GLN A 34 -16.75 -10.04 -0.07
N ASN A 35 -17.19 -10.16 -1.31
CA ASN A 35 -17.97 -11.29 -1.79
C ASN A 35 -17.56 -11.62 -3.23
N ILE A 36 -17.32 -12.90 -3.49
CA ILE A 36 -17.11 -13.43 -4.83
C ILE A 36 -17.89 -14.72 -4.97
N THR A 37 -18.62 -14.87 -6.06
CA THR A 37 -19.36 -16.09 -6.40
C THR A 37 -19.02 -16.53 -7.81
N PHE A 38 -18.96 -17.84 -8.01
CA PHE A 38 -18.73 -18.46 -9.30
C PHE A 38 -19.99 -19.22 -9.70
N PRO A 39 -20.82 -18.67 -10.61
CA PRO A 39 -22.00 -19.38 -11.10
C PRO A 39 -21.61 -20.70 -11.77
N GLU A 40 -22.32 -21.77 -11.45
CA GLU A 40 -22.13 -23.07 -12.11
C GLU A 40 -22.52 -22.97 -13.58
N THR A 41 -21.56 -23.10 -14.48
CA THR A 41 -21.79 -23.04 -15.93
C THR A 41 -20.61 -23.65 -16.68
N GLU A 42 -20.91 -24.39 -17.74
CA GLU A 42 -19.92 -24.94 -18.68
C GLU A 42 -19.42 -23.88 -19.69
N LYS A 43 -20.11 -22.74 -19.79
CA LYS A 43 -19.76 -21.69 -20.74
C LYS A 43 -18.85 -20.65 -20.11
N PRO A 44 -17.87 -20.10 -20.87
CA PRO A 44 -17.12 -18.95 -20.39
C PRO A 44 -18.06 -17.79 -20.11
N GLY A 45 -17.76 -17.03 -19.04
CA GLY A 45 -18.54 -15.86 -18.64
C GLY A 45 -18.47 -14.75 -19.68
N PHE A 46 -17.27 -14.48 -20.20
CA PHE A 46 -17.04 -13.46 -21.21
C PHE A 46 -15.92 -13.86 -22.18
N ARG A 47 -16.08 -13.52 -23.45
CA ARG A 47 -15.07 -13.76 -24.51
C ARG A 47 -14.41 -12.45 -24.92
N LEU A 48 -13.23 -12.17 -24.37
CA LEU A 48 -12.42 -11.04 -24.75
C LEU A 48 -11.69 -11.34 -26.08
N SER A 49 -11.89 -10.49 -27.08
CA SER A 49 -11.38 -10.68 -28.45
C SER A 49 -11.12 -9.34 -29.14
N LYS A 50 -10.57 -9.38 -30.37
CA LYS A 50 -10.43 -8.19 -31.24
C LYS A 50 -11.75 -7.49 -31.58
N LYS A 51 -12.89 -8.14 -31.34
CA LYS A 51 -14.23 -7.57 -31.56
C LYS A 51 -14.80 -6.91 -30.31
N THR A 52 -14.12 -7.02 -29.19
CA THR A 52 -14.55 -6.42 -27.93
C THR A 52 -14.45 -4.90 -28.02
N SER A 53 -15.46 -4.21 -27.53
CA SER A 53 -15.48 -2.75 -27.38
C SER A 53 -15.73 -2.38 -25.93
N LEU A 54 -15.37 -1.15 -25.58
CA LEU A 54 -15.53 -0.58 -24.25
C LEU A 54 -16.60 0.52 -24.29
N ASN A 55 -17.61 0.41 -23.45
CA ASN A 55 -18.65 1.42 -23.24
C ASN A 55 -18.46 2.05 -21.86
N VAL A 56 -18.66 3.36 -21.78
CA VAL A 56 -18.56 4.12 -20.53
C VAL A 56 -19.84 4.92 -20.36
N THR A 57 -20.46 4.82 -19.18
CA THR A 57 -21.66 5.56 -18.79
C THR A 57 -21.42 6.20 -17.43
N GLY A 58 -21.83 7.46 -17.27
CA GLY A 58 -21.67 8.21 -16.01
C GLY A 58 -20.24 8.67 -15.72
N SER A 59 -19.28 8.41 -16.60
CA SER A 59 -17.90 8.90 -16.52
C SER A 59 -17.40 9.34 -17.90
N SER A 60 -16.24 9.99 -17.95
CA SER A 60 -15.63 10.45 -19.20
C SER A 60 -14.67 9.40 -19.77
N LEU A 61 -14.72 9.21 -21.10
CA LEU A 61 -13.72 8.41 -21.83
C LEU A 61 -12.29 8.96 -21.72
N THR A 62 -12.14 10.23 -21.36
CA THR A 62 -10.84 10.87 -21.10
C THR A 62 -10.34 10.65 -19.67
N ASN A 63 -11.11 9.95 -18.84
CA ASN A 63 -10.68 9.57 -17.50
C ASN A 63 -9.37 8.75 -17.60
N PRO A 64 -8.28 9.16 -16.92
CA PRO A 64 -6.99 8.50 -17.01
C PRO A 64 -7.03 7.00 -16.72
N GLN A 65 -7.93 6.56 -15.83
CA GLN A 65 -8.08 5.14 -15.43
C GLN A 65 -8.65 4.29 -16.58
N ILE A 66 -9.55 4.86 -17.38
CA ILE A 66 -10.12 4.17 -18.53
C ILE A 66 -9.08 4.05 -19.64
N THR A 67 -8.31 5.10 -19.88
CA THR A 67 -7.19 5.10 -20.83
C THR A 67 -6.14 4.05 -20.43
N ASP A 68 -5.83 3.96 -19.12
CA ASP A 68 -4.90 2.98 -18.58
C ASP A 68 -5.42 1.54 -18.70
N LEU A 69 -6.72 1.28 -18.49
CA LEU A 69 -7.32 -0.03 -18.74
C LEU A 69 -7.23 -0.43 -20.22
N ILE A 70 -7.50 0.46 -21.16
CA ILE A 70 -7.39 0.20 -22.60
C ILE A 70 -5.96 -0.18 -22.96
N LYS A 71 -4.97 0.58 -22.46
CA LYS A 71 -3.55 0.30 -22.65
C LYS A 71 -3.15 -1.05 -22.03
N PHE A 72 -3.65 -1.34 -20.84
CA PHE A 72 -3.40 -2.60 -20.16
C PHE A 72 -3.93 -3.79 -20.97
N ILE A 73 -5.19 -3.73 -21.45
CA ILE A 73 -5.77 -4.79 -22.30
C ILE A 73 -4.92 -5.00 -23.56
N LYS A 74 -4.51 -3.92 -24.23
CA LYS A 74 -3.65 -4.02 -25.42
C LYS A 74 -2.32 -4.70 -25.09
N ASN A 75 -1.66 -4.33 -24.00
CA ASN A 75 -0.38 -4.92 -23.62
C ASN A 75 -0.51 -6.40 -23.24
N GLU A 76 -1.59 -6.76 -22.53
CA GLU A 76 -1.82 -8.14 -22.07
C GLU A 76 -2.25 -9.08 -23.19
N THR A 77 -3.10 -8.62 -24.09
CA THR A 77 -3.80 -9.51 -25.04
C THR A 77 -3.42 -9.26 -26.51
N GLY A 78 -2.78 -8.12 -26.79
CA GLY A 78 -2.55 -7.64 -28.16
C GLY A 78 -3.80 -7.07 -28.82
N PHE A 79 -4.95 -6.99 -28.14
CA PHE A 79 -6.19 -6.49 -28.70
C PHE A 79 -6.36 -4.97 -28.51
N GLU A 80 -6.66 -4.29 -29.59
CA GLU A 80 -7.09 -2.89 -29.52
C GLU A 80 -8.61 -2.83 -29.27
N VAL A 81 -8.97 -2.46 -28.05
CA VAL A 81 -10.36 -2.28 -27.67
C VAL A 81 -10.84 -0.92 -28.15
N SER A 82 -11.84 -0.92 -29.04
CA SER A 82 -12.46 0.31 -29.52
C SER A 82 -13.46 0.86 -28.50
N THR A 83 -13.52 2.19 -28.36
CA THR A 83 -14.62 2.84 -27.63
C THR A 83 -15.84 2.96 -28.55
N SER A 84 -16.99 2.48 -28.13
CA SER A 84 -18.23 2.51 -28.93
C SER A 84 -19.42 2.92 -28.07
N LYS A 85 -20.29 3.77 -28.63
CA LYS A 85 -21.60 4.10 -28.02
C LYS A 85 -22.71 3.13 -28.44
N GLN A 86 -22.42 2.12 -29.26
CA GLN A 86 -23.44 1.18 -29.75
C GLN A 86 -23.44 -0.14 -28.98
N ASN A 87 -24.63 -0.61 -28.59
CA ASN A 87 -24.86 -1.92 -27.97
C ASN A 87 -24.44 -3.08 -28.90
N LYS A 88 -23.20 -3.54 -28.82
CA LYS A 88 -22.72 -4.77 -29.45
C LYS A 88 -22.66 -5.89 -28.41
N LYS A 89 -22.93 -7.12 -28.83
CA LYS A 89 -22.86 -8.33 -27.97
C LYS A 89 -21.40 -8.74 -27.68
N SER A 90 -20.61 -7.99 -27.06
CA SER A 90 -19.26 -8.33 -26.57
C SER A 90 -18.57 -7.05 -26.07
N ASN A 91 -19.21 -6.39 -25.10
CA ASN A 91 -18.69 -5.13 -24.58
C ASN A 91 -18.23 -5.31 -23.14
N ILE A 92 -17.18 -4.57 -22.81
CA ILE A 92 -16.87 -4.23 -21.41
C ILE A 92 -17.65 -2.94 -21.14
N GLU A 93 -18.52 -2.96 -20.14
CA GLU A 93 -19.32 -1.83 -19.71
C GLU A 93 -18.78 -1.29 -18.38
N LEU A 94 -18.35 -0.05 -18.38
CA LEU A 94 -17.94 0.69 -17.19
C LEU A 94 -19.06 1.68 -16.86
N VAL A 95 -19.68 1.54 -15.70
CA VAL A 95 -20.87 2.30 -15.32
C VAL A 95 -20.67 2.96 -13.97
N VAL A 96 -20.81 4.28 -13.95
CA VAL A 96 -20.97 5.06 -12.70
C VAL A 96 -22.45 5.46 -12.62
N ASP A 97 -23.12 5.02 -11.55
CA ASP A 97 -24.54 5.29 -11.32
C ASP A 97 -24.79 5.48 -9.83
N GLU A 98 -25.11 6.69 -9.42
CA GLU A 98 -25.38 7.08 -8.03
C GLU A 98 -26.58 6.32 -7.41
N ASN A 99 -27.44 5.70 -8.23
CA ASN A 99 -28.59 4.93 -7.75
C ASN A 99 -28.24 3.48 -7.36
N ILE A 100 -26.99 3.06 -7.46
CA ILE A 100 -26.55 1.76 -6.99
C ILE A 100 -26.41 1.81 -5.46
N HIS A 101 -27.45 1.36 -4.76
CA HIS A 101 -27.44 1.34 -3.31
C HIS A 101 -26.55 0.21 -2.74
N ASN A 102 -25.98 0.43 -1.54
CA ASN A 102 -25.23 -0.53 -0.71
C ASN A 102 -23.75 -0.78 -1.03
N LEU A 103 -23.12 -0.07 -1.98
CA LEU A 103 -21.69 -0.22 -2.26
C LEU A 103 -20.82 0.88 -1.60
N GLY A 104 -21.44 2.02 -1.23
CA GLY A 104 -20.71 3.20 -0.77
C GLY A 104 -19.88 3.85 -1.89
N ASP A 105 -19.10 4.87 -1.54
CA ASP A 105 -18.35 5.69 -2.52
C ASP A 105 -17.16 4.94 -3.15
N GLU A 106 -16.62 3.96 -2.45
CA GLU A 106 -15.43 3.22 -2.88
C GLU A 106 -15.75 1.79 -3.35
N GLY A 107 -17.02 1.39 -3.31
CA GLY A 107 -17.44 0.05 -3.68
C GLY A 107 -17.77 -0.10 -5.16
N TYR A 108 -17.71 -1.35 -5.63
CA TYR A 108 -18.00 -1.72 -7.02
C TYR A 108 -18.58 -3.13 -7.12
N LYS A 109 -19.22 -3.39 -8.26
CA LYS A 109 -19.69 -4.72 -8.65
C LYS A 109 -19.11 -5.08 -10.02
N ILE A 110 -18.55 -6.30 -10.14
CA ILE A 110 -18.17 -6.88 -11.43
C ILE A 110 -19.10 -8.05 -11.71
N SER A 111 -19.72 -8.04 -12.89
CA SER A 111 -20.59 -9.13 -13.35
C SER A 111 -20.05 -9.69 -14.67
N ILE A 112 -19.69 -10.98 -14.65
CA ILE A 112 -19.18 -11.72 -15.80
C ILE A 112 -20.05 -12.96 -15.96
N ILE A 113 -21.08 -12.85 -16.81
CA ILE A 113 -22.14 -13.85 -16.98
C ILE A 113 -22.21 -14.29 -18.44
N PRO A 114 -22.37 -15.60 -18.75
CA PRO A 114 -22.43 -16.08 -20.13
C PRO A 114 -23.50 -15.38 -20.97
N ASN A 115 -23.13 -15.01 -22.19
CA ASN A 115 -23.96 -14.31 -23.18
C ASN A 115 -24.36 -12.88 -22.79
N GLU A 116 -23.79 -12.32 -21.72
CA GLU A 116 -23.95 -10.92 -21.33
C GLU A 116 -22.64 -10.13 -21.58
N ASN A 117 -22.73 -8.81 -21.45
CA ASN A 117 -21.57 -7.95 -21.41
C ASN A 117 -20.85 -8.11 -20.06
N LEU A 118 -19.51 -7.98 -20.06
CA LEU A 118 -18.76 -7.82 -18.83
C LEU A 118 -19.05 -6.42 -18.27
N LYS A 119 -19.53 -6.33 -17.05
CA LYS A 119 -19.93 -5.06 -16.44
C LYS A 119 -19.12 -4.76 -15.18
N VAL A 120 -18.64 -3.54 -15.09
CA VAL A 120 -18.09 -2.96 -13.86
C VAL A 120 -18.97 -1.78 -13.47
N HIS A 121 -19.71 -1.92 -12.40
CA HIS A 121 -20.61 -0.90 -11.85
C HIS A 121 -20.06 -0.33 -10.57
N ALA A 122 -20.16 0.97 -10.38
CA ALA A 122 -19.80 1.66 -9.14
C ALA A 122 -20.72 2.86 -8.90
N THR A 123 -20.84 3.28 -7.65
CA THR A 123 -21.60 4.48 -7.27
C THR A 123 -20.88 5.75 -7.70
N THR A 124 -19.54 5.73 -7.64
CA THR A 124 -18.66 6.87 -7.94
C THR A 124 -17.53 6.48 -8.88
N GLU A 125 -16.81 7.47 -9.40
CA GLU A 125 -15.57 7.22 -10.16
C GLU A 125 -14.47 6.59 -9.29
N ASN A 126 -14.45 6.82 -7.97
CA ASN A 126 -13.54 6.18 -7.04
C ASN A 126 -13.81 4.66 -6.95
N GLY A 127 -15.06 4.26 -6.77
CA GLY A 127 -15.46 2.85 -6.82
C GLY A 127 -15.13 2.21 -8.17
N LEU A 128 -15.37 2.91 -9.28
CA LEU A 128 -14.99 2.44 -10.61
C LEU A 128 -13.48 2.22 -10.74
N PHE A 129 -12.66 3.11 -10.18
CA PHE A 129 -11.21 2.96 -10.14
C PHE A 129 -10.79 1.63 -9.51
N TYR A 130 -11.33 1.28 -8.33
CA TYR A 130 -11.02 0.02 -7.66
C TYR A 130 -11.57 -1.20 -8.43
N GLY A 131 -12.73 -1.07 -9.06
CA GLY A 131 -13.27 -2.10 -9.96
C GLY A 131 -12.37 -2.37 -11.16
N ILE A 132 -11.78 -1.33 -11.74
CA ILE A 132 -10.79 -1.43 -12.83
C ILE A 132 -9.52 -2.15 -12.36
N GLN A 133 -9.01 -1.88 -11.14
CA GLN A 133 -7.84 -2.61 -10.61
C GLN A 133 -8.12 -4.12 -10.50
N SER A 134 -9.31 -4.51 -10.03
CA SER A 134 -9.71 -5.92 -9.97
C SER A 134 -9.91 -6.52 -11.36
N LEU A 135 -10.49 -5.79 -12.30
CA LEU A 135 -10.65 -6.25 -13.68
C LEU A 135 -9.30 -6.52 -14.36
N LYS A 136 -8.29 -5.69 -14.14
CA LYS A 136 -6.93 -5.94 -14.63
C LYS A 136 -6.37 -7.25 -14.12
N GLN A 137 -6.55 -7.55 -12.82
CA GLN A 137 -6.11 -8.81 -12.23
C GLN A 137 -6.83 -10.02 -12.85
N ILE A 138 -8.15 -9.92 -13.09
CA ILE A 138 -8.95 -10.97 -13.74
C ILE A 138 -8.44 -11.24 -15.17
N ILE A 139 -8.18 -10.19 -15.96
CA ILE A 139 -7.69 -10.32 -17.34
C ILE A 139 -6.30 -10.97 -17.36
N HIS A 140 -5.39 -10.52 -16.52
CA HIS A 140 -4.05 -11.10 -16.41
C HIS A 140 -4.09 -12.58 -16.03
N PHE A 141 -4.86 -12.93 -15.01
CA PHE A 141 -5.02 -14.32 -14.59
C PHE A 141 -5.55 -15.21 -15.71
N THR A 142 -6.56 -14.73 -16.46
CA THR A 142 -7.12 -15.46 -17.60
C THR A 142 -6.06 -15.73 -18.68
N LYS A 143 -5.19 -14.75 -18.97
CA LYS A 143 -4.08 -14.92 -19.91
C LYS A 143 -3.11 -16.01 -19.42
N ARG A 144 -2.67 -15.93 -18.18
CA ARG A 144 -1.71 -16.85 -17.60
C ARG A 144 -2.22 -18.30 -17.62
N LYS A 145 -3.46 -18.52 -17.20
CA LYS A 145 -4.10 -19.83 -17.24
C LYS A 145 -4.09 -20.42 -18.65
N ARG A 146 -4.44 -19.63 -19.66
CA ARG A 146 -4.42 -20.03 -21.05
C ARG A 146 -2.99 -20.36 -21.53
N ASP A 147 -2.01 -19.55 -21.16
CA ASP A 147 -0.62 -19.76 -21.57
C ASP A 147 -0.07 -21.06 -20.94
N GLU A 148 -0.46 -21.39 -19.70
CA GLU A 148 -0.14 -22.66 -19.04
C GLU A 148 -0.84 -23.86 -19.68
N GLU A 149 -2.12 -23.75 -20.06
CA GLU A 149 -2.87 -24.79 -20.78
C GLU A 149 -2.25 -25.08 -22.16
N ASN A 150 -1.93 -24.04 -22.94
CA ASN A 150 -1.31 -24.19 -24.24
C ASN A 150 0.09 -24.82 -24.18
N PHE A 151 0.86 -24.57 -23.10
CA PHE A 151 2.18 -25.18 -22.91
C PHE A 151 2.06 -26.67 -22.63
N ASN A 152 1.12 -27.08 -21.80
CA ASN A 152 0.85 -28.49 -21.49
C ASN A 152 0.34 -29.25 -22.73
N ASP A 153 -0.52 -28.65 -23.55
CA ASP A 153 -0.98 -29.24 -24.81
C ASP A 153 0.17 -29.42 -25.81
N PHE A 154 1.11 -28.47 -25.84
CA PHE A 154 2.29 -28.54 -26.71
C PHE A 154 3.26 -29.66 -26.28
N ASP A 155 3.48 -29.87 -24.99
CA ASP A 155 4.30 -30.96 -24.47
C ASP A 155 3.68 -32.33 -24.75
N VAL A 156 2.34 -32.45 -24.63
CA VAL A 156 1.60 -33.68 -25.01
C VAL A 156 1.68 -33.92 -26.53
N GLU A 157 1.59 -32.90 -27.37
CA GLU A 157 1.70 -33.04 -28.83
C GLU A 157 3.11 -33.43 -29.27
N ILE A 158 4.16 -32.97 -28.59
CA ILE A 158 5.55 -33.39 -28.83
C ILE A 158 5.75 -34.84 -28.38
N GLU A 159 5.23 -35.27 -27.25
CA GLU A 159 5.32 -36.66 -26.81
C GLU A 159 4.55 -37.59 -27.72
N THR A 160 3.35 -37.26 -28.18
CA THR A 160 2.59 -38.09 -29.12
C THR A 160 3.27 -38.19 -30.49
N LYS A 161 3.83 -37.10 -31.02
CA LYS A 161 4.62 -37.15 -32.28
C LYS A 161 5.92 -37.94 -32.15
N LYS A 162 6.57 -37.95 -30.99
CA LYS A 162 7.72 -38.80 -30.69
C LYS A 162 7.32 -40.31 -30.63
N ILE A 163 6.15 -40.60 -30.07
CA ILE A 163 5.64 -41.98 -30.01
C ILE A 163 5.27 -42.47 -31.41
N GLU A 164 4.64 -41.65 -32.24
CA GLU A 164 4.30 -42.00 -33.63
C GLU A 164 5.52 -42.13 -34.55
N SER A 165 6.58 -41.33 -34.34
CA SER A 165 7.81 -41.41 -35.10
C SER A 165 8.70 -42.60 -34.68
N ASN A 166 8.57 -43.13 -33.47
CA ASN A 166 9.33 -44.28 -32.96
C ASN A 166 8.66 -45.63 -33.24
N SER A 167 7.44 -45.66 -33.80
CA SER A 167 6.79 -46.93 -34.18
C SER A 167 7.33 -47.58 -35.47
N SER A 168 8.28 -46.96 -36.17
CA SER A 168 8.84 -47.48 -37.43
C SER A 168 10.27 -48.05 -37.36
N ASN A 169 10.93 -48.06 -36.18
CA ASN A 169 12.22 -48.75 -36.02
C ASN A 169 12.47 -49.15 -34.56
N VAL A 170 12.21 -50.39 -34.24
CA VAL A 170 12.64 -51.02 -32.98
C VAL A 170 14.00 -51.66 -33.21
N ASN A 171 15.07 -51.03 -32.75
CA ASN A 171 16.24 -51.66 -32.15
C ASN A 171 17.19 -50.59 -31.62
N ASP A 172 17.58 -50.79 -30.36
CA ASP A 172 18.63 -50.10 -29.61
C ASP A 172 18.33 -48.65 -29.12
N PHE A 173 17.78 -48.54 -27.90
CA PHE A 173 18.25 -47.51 -26.96
C PHE A 173 18.01 -47.92 -25.51
N ASN A 174 19.10 -48.03 -24.75
CA ASN A 174 19.11 -48.25 -23.30
C ASN A 174 18.49 -47.08 -22.53
N ALA A 175 17.56 -47.41 -21.64
CA ALA A 175 17.04 -46.51 -20.65
C ALA A 175 18.08 -46.23 -19.55
N ALA A 176 18.62 -45.03 -19.49
CA ALA A 176 19.37 -44.56 -18.33
C ALA A 176 19.18 -43.07 -18.14
N ASN A 177 18.59 -42.73 -16.98
CA ASN A 177 18.70 -41.47 -16.26
C ASN A 177 18.07 -40.19 -16.86
N ILE A 178 16.78 -39.97 -16.57
CA ILE A 178 16.24 -38.63 -16.49
C ILE A 178 15.93 -38.35 -15.02
N THR A 179 16.88 -37.69 -14.33
CA THR A 179 16.64 -37.05 -13.04
C THR A 179 16.10 -35.65 -13.29
N THR A 180 14.96 -35.40 -12.71
CA THR A 180 14.31 -34.07 -12.64
C THR A 180 15.25 -33.05 -12.02
N LYS A 181 15.77 -32.12 -12.80
CA LYS A 181 16.39 -30.86 -12.32
C LYS A 181 15.48 -29.70 -12.64
N GLY A 182 15.29 -28.89 -11.59
CA GLY A 182 14.37 -27.78 -11.51
C GLY A 182 14.48 -26.74 -12.62
N TYR A 183 13.36 -26.09 -12.84
CA TYR A 183 13.15 -25.02 -13.80
C TYR A 183 14.12 -23.84 -13.60
N LYS A 184 14.93 -23.58 -14.60
CA LYS A 184 15.61 -22.31 -14.81
C LYS A 184 15.11 -21.69 -16.11
N ASN A 185 14.65 -20.44 -16.00
CA ASN A 185 14.41 -19.45 -17.06
C ASN A 185 13.87 -19.93 -18.43
N ILE A 186 12.63 -19.55 -18.73
CA ILE A 186 11.92 -19.67 -20.02
C ILE A 186 12.74 -19.12 -21.22
N ASN A 187 13.70 -18.23 -21.01
CA ASN A 187 14.54 -17.66 -22.07
C ASN A 187 15.71 -18.56 -22.52
N GLU A 188 16.11 -19.55 -21.73
CA GLU A 188 17.23 -20.44 -22.11
C GLU A 188 16.78 -21.64 -22.97
N THR A 189 15.52 -22.04 -22.88
CA THR A 189 14.99 -23.16 -23.69
C THR A 189 14.72 -22.77 -25.14
N ALA A 190 14.58 -21.50 -25.47
CA ALA A 190 14.35 -21.00 -26.83
C ALA A 190 15.61 -21.08 -27.74
N HIS A 191 16.79 -21.31 -27.16
CA HIS A 191 18.06 -21.40 -27.93
C HIS A 191 18.45 -22.79 -28.38
N PHE A 192 17.75 -23.83 -27.96
CA PHE A 192 18.11 -25.23 -28.28
C PHE A 192 17.37 -25.83 -29.48
N TYR A 193 16.31 -25.18 -29.94
CA TYR A 193 15.59 -25.60 -31.14
C TYR A 193 15.78 -24.57 -32.24
N GLY A 194 16.35 -25.02 -33.36
CA GLY A 194 16.65 -24.21 -34.54
C GLY A 194 15.44 -23.33 -34.93
N LYS A 195 15.75 -22.18 -35.54
CA LYS A 195 14.82 -21.20 -36.08
C LYS A 195 13.85 -21.81 -37.13
N GLU A 196 12.95 -22.64 -36.72
CA GLU A 196 11.68 -22.83 -37.37
C GLU A 196 10.72 -21.82 -36.69
N GLU A 197 10.15 -20.92 -37.47
CA GLU A 197 9.11 -20.01 -37.06
C GLU A 197 7.99 -20.80 -36.39
N VAL A 198 8.01 -20.88 -35.06
CA VAL A 198 6.83 -21.24 -34.29
C VAL A 198 5.83 -20.13 -34.60
N GLN A 199 4.99 -20.33 -35.62
CA GLN A 199 3.83 -19.49 -35.84
C GLN A 199 3.05 -19.48 -34.53
N LYS A 200 3.24 -18.41 -33.76
CA LYS A 200 2.49 -18.10 -32.57
C LYS A 200 1.03 -18.06 -33.02
N LYS A 201 0.32 -19.19 -32.86
CA LYS A 201 -1.12 -19.23 -33.10
C LYS A 201 -1.73 -18.24 -32.14
N THR A 202 -1.88 -16.98 -32.58
CA THR A 202 -2.54 -15.93 -31.81
C THR A 202 -4.00 -16.36 -31.70
N LEU A 203 -4.32 -17.01 -30.58
CA LEU A 203 -5.71 -17.30 -30.26
C LEU A 203 -6.44 -15.97 -30.16
N ASP A 204 -7.43 -15.78 -31.01
CA ASP A 204 -8.20 -14.54 -31.16
C ASP A 204 -9.18 -14.31 -30.00
N ILE A 205 -9.15 -15.14 -28.94
CA ILE A 205 -10.14 -15.10 -27.85
C ILE A 205 -9.51 -15.50 -26.52
N TYR A 206 -9.81 -14.72 -25.47
CA TYR A 206 -9.58 -15.08 -24.06
C TYR A 206 -10.92 -15.37 -23.38
N ASN A 207 -11.09 -16.56 -22.84
CA ASN A 207 -12.29 -16.98 -22.14
C ASN A 207 -12.18 -16.62 -20.66
N ILE A 208 -12.82 -15.54 -20.25
CA ILE A 208 -12.88 -15.12 -18.84
C ILE A 208 -13.97 -15.95 -18.12
N THR A 209 -13.61 -16.53 -16.99
CA THR A 209 -14.50 -17.35 -16.16
C THR A 209 -15.70 -16.55 -15.66
N SER A 210 -16.86 -17.20 -15.56
CA SER A 210 -18.06 -16.60 -14.95
C SER A 210 -17.83 -16.30 -13.48
N MET A 211 -18.09 -15.04 -13.08
CA MET A 211 -18.02 -14.63 -11.67
C MET A 211 -18.85 -13.37 -11.42
N ILE A 212 -19.29 -13.23 -10.19
CA ILE A 212 -19.92 -12.01 -9.68
C ILE A 212 -19.13 -11.57 -8.44
N ILE A 213 -18.66 -10.33 -8.44
CA ILE A 213 -17.93 -9.72 -7.35
C ILE A 213 -18.73 -8.53 -6.85
N GLU A 214 -18.92 -8.45 -5.54
CA GLU A 214 -19.41 -7.26 -4.83
C GLU A 214 -18.36 -6.91 -3.80
N ASP A 215 -17.73 -5.72 -3.95
CA ASP A 215 -16.54 -5.37 -3.21
C ASP A 215 -16.55 -3.91 -2.76
N TYR A 216 -16.07 -3.68 -1.56
CA TYR A 216 -15.95 -2.38 -0.91
C TYR A 216 -14.95 -2.47 0.25
N PRO A 217 -14.28 -1.38 0.65
CA PRO A 217 -13.32 -1.43 1.74
C PRO A 217 -14.00 -1.63 3.10
N ARG A 218 -13.30 -2.34 4.00
CA ARG A 218 -13.71 -2.49 5.39
C ARG A 218 -13.49 -1.21 6.20
N PHE A 219 -12.40 -0.50 5.92
CA PHE A 219 -11.99 0.70 6.64
C PHE A 219 -11.90 1.91 5.70
N SER A 220 -12.27 3.09 6.20
CA SER A 220 -12.20 4.35 5.47
C SER A 220 -10.77 4.91 5.38
N TYR A 221 -9.90 4.58 6.33
CA TYR A 221 -8.49 4.94 6.34
C TYR A 221 -7.61 3.71 6.02
N ARG A 222 -6.91 3.77 4.91
CA ARG A 222 -6.02 2.71 4.44
C ARG A 222 -4.71 3.37 4.02
N GLY A 223 -3.78 3.49 4.98
CA GLY A 223 -2.66 4.41 4.88
C GLY A 223 -1.29 3.77 4.68
N MET A 224 -0.42 4.54 4.04
CA MET A 224 1.03 4.37 4.09
C MET A 224 1.70 5.68 4.44
N MET A 225 2.65 5.65 5.37
CA MET A 225 3.52 6.79 5.67
C MET A 225 4.88 6.58 5.00
N LEU A 226 5.45 7.69 4.53
CA LEU A 226 6.84 7.76 4.09
C LEU A 226 7.53 8.96 4.72
N ASP A 227 8.60 8.68 5.46
CA ASP A 227 9.54 9.68 5.95
C ASP A 227 10.46 10.12 4.81
N VAL A 228 10.46 11.42 4.52
CA VAL A 228 11.38 12.05 3.55
C VAL A 228 12.36 13.00 4.24
N SER A 229 12.26 13.13 5.57
CA SER A 229 13.11 13.99 6.36
C SER A 229 14.49 13.35 6.62
N ARG A 230 14.51 12.10 7.14
CA ARG A 230 15.79 11.41 7.42
C ARG A 230 16.56 11.16 6.13
N HIS A 231 15.88 10.69 5.07
CA HIS A 231 16.44 10.66 3.72
C HIS A 231 15.46 11.20 2.70
N PHE A 232 15.86 12.26 2.00
CA PHE A 232 15.05 12.90 0.97
C PHE A 232 14.80 11.96 -0.21
N MET A 233 13.56 11.93 -0.69
CA MET A 233 13.15 11.15 -1.85
C MET A 233 12.73 12.07 -3.00
N PRO A 234 13.19 11.83 -4.24
CA PRO A 234 12.86 12.72 -5.36
C PRO A 234 11.39 12.66 -5.77
N VAL A 235 10.91 13.74 -6.40
CA VAL A 235 9.51 13.91 -6.86
C VAL A 235 9.01 12.71 -7.67
N ASP A 236 9.82 12.20 -8.60
CA ASP A 236 9.45 11.06 -9.43
C ASP A 236 9.21 9.79 -8.59
N PHE A 237 9.99 9.62 -7.52
CA PHE A 237 9.76 8.49 -6.63
C PHE A 237 8.50 8.67 -5.76
N ILE A 238 8.21 9.89 -5.30
CA ILE A 238 6.96 10.16 -4.58
C ILE A 238 5.74 9.82 -5.46
N LYS A 239 5.77 10.18 -6.75
CA LYS A 239 4.73 9.77 -7.70
C LYS A 239 4.65 8.25 -7.86
N LYS A 240 5.80 7.57 -7.97
CA LYS A 240 5.85 6.10 -8.01
C LYS A 240 5.30 5.46 -6.73
N PHE A 241 5.61 6.03 -5.57
CA PHE A 241 5.08 5.55 -4.29
C PHE A 241 3.56 5.71 -4.21
N ILE A 242 3.01 6.80 -4.74
CA ILE A 242 1.56 6.98 -4.91
C ILE A 242 0.97 5.91 -5.84
N ASP A 243 1.65 5.56 -6.94
CA ASP A 243 1.22 4.46 -7.82
C ASP A 243 1.21 3.10 -7.09
N ILE A 244 2.20 2.86 -6.23
CA ILE A 244 2.25 1.65 -5.40
C ILE A 244 1.07 1.62 -4.42
N ILE A 245 0.78 2.72 -3.74
CA ILE A 245 -0.39 2.86 -2.84
C ILE A 245 -1.69 2.56 -3.61
N ALA A 246 -1.86 3.17 -4.78
CA ALA A 246 -3.03 3.00 -5.65
C ALA A 246 -3.23 1.54 -6.11
N LEU A 247 -2.14 0.88 -6.50
CA LEU A 247 -2.13 -0.53 -6.91
C LEU A 247 -2.68 -1.46 -5.81
N HIS A 248 -2.48 -1.09 -4.55
CA HIS A 248 -2.92 -1.82 -3.37
C HIS A 248 -4.30 -1.40 -2.84
N LYS A 249 -5.07 -0.61 -3.58
CA LYS A 249 -6.38 -0.06 -3.17
C LYS A 249 -6.34 0.72 -1.84
N MET A 250 -5.20 1.27 -1.49
CA MET A 250 -5.06 2.18 -0.35
C MET A 250 -5.40 3.61 -0.78
N ASN A 251 -5.82 4.47 0.17
CA ASN A 251 -6.36 5.79 -0.15
C ASN A 251 -5.73 6.95 0.62
N LYS A 252 -4.76 6.69 1.51
CA LYS A 252 -4.09 7.73 2.30
C LYS A 252 -2.57 7.62 2.13
N PHE A 253 -1.96 8.75 1.81
CA PHE A 253 -0.50 8.93 1.84
C PHE A 253 -0.17 9.92 2.95
N HIS A 254 0.35 9.43 4.07
CA HIS A 254 0.87 10.23 5.15
C HIS A 254 2.32 10.61 4.81
N TRP A 255 2.57 11.89 4.59
CA TRP A 255 3.86 12.40 4.13
C TRP A 255 4.58 13.12 5.26
N HIS A 256 5.57 12.45 5.88
CA HIS A 256 6.37 12.99 6.97
C HIS A 256 7.46 13.89 6.40
N LEU A 257 7.21 15.21 6.45
CA LEU A 257 7.97 16.24 5.72
C LEU A 257 9.06 16.92 6.54
N THR A 258 9.01 16.82 7.87
CA THR A 258 9.94 17.54 8.74
C THR A 258 10.36 16.71 9.94
N ASP A 259 11.63 16.81 10.32
CA ASP A 259 12.20 16.15 11.48
C ASP A 259 13.54 16.80 11.85
N ASP A 260 14.23 16.33 12.87
CA ASP A 260 15.54 16.81 13.35
C ASP A 260 16.63 16.85 12.27
N GLN A 261 16.56 15.94 11.29
CA GLN A 261 17.58 15.74 10.27
C GLN A 261 17.27 16.42 8.94
N GLY A 262 16.11 17.09 8.85
CA GLY A 262 15.80 17.85 7.65
C GLY A 262 14.37 18.42 7.61
N TRP A 263 14.27 19.61 7.05
CA TRP A 263 13.02 20.27 6.68
C TRP A 263 12.82 20.16 5.17
N ARG A 264 11.70 19.58 4.71
CA ARG A 264 11.55 19.19 3.29
C ARG A 264 10.46 19.92 2.52
N ILE A 265 9.84 20.94 3.11
CA ILE A 265 8.73 21.67 2.49
C ILE A 265 9.02 23.17 2.41
N GLU A 266 8.88 23.77 1.23
CA GLU A 266 9.05 25.21 1.03
C GLU A 266 7.96 26.01 1.76
N ILE A 267 8.37 26.94 2.61
CA ILE A 267 7.51 27.97 3.24
C ILE A 267 8.08 29.33 2.82
N LYS A 268 7.37 30.02 1.94
CA LYS A 268 7.88 31.28 1.32
C LYS A 268 8.11 32.38 2.31
N LYS A 269 7.30 32.46 3.37
CA LYS A 269 7.46 33.42 4.46
C LYS A 269 8.69 33.14 5.32
N TYR A 270 9.16 31.88 5.34
CA TYR A 270 10.28 31.43 6.16
C TYR A 270 11.34 30.69 5.33
N PRO A 271 12.07 31.40 4.45
CA PRO A 271 12.96 30.76 3.47
C PRO A 271 14.13 30.00 4.10
N LEU A 272 14.61 30.39 5.29
CA LEU A 272 15.72 29.69 5.97
C LEU A 272 15.36 28.24 6.33
N LEU A 273 14.07 27.88 6.41
CA LEU A 273 13.66 26.50 6.62
C LEU A 273 14.17 25.56 5.53
N THR A 274 14.25 26.04 4.29
CA THR A 274 14.80 25.27 3.16
C THR A 274 16.26 25.61 2.86
N GLU A 275 16.71 26.84 3.14
CA GLU A 275 18.12 27.21 2.93
C GLU A 275 19.06 26.57 3.95
N ILE A 276 18.66 26.46 5.22
CA ILE A 276 19.41 25.87 6.32
C ILE A 276 18.86 24.51 6.71
N GLY A 277 17.56 24.44 7.01
CA GLY A 277 16.91 23.24 7.57
C GLY A 277 16.90 22.06 6.62
N SER A 278 17.00 22.26 5.30
CA SER A 278 17.02 21.16 4.34
C SER A 278 18.39 20.47 4.19
N TYR A 279 19.45 21.03 4.79
CA TYR A 279 20.84 20.60 4.59
C TYR A 279 21.47 20.06 5.88
N ARG A 280 22.18 18.94 5.76
CA ARG A 280 23.15 18.47 6.77
C ARG A 280 24.46 18.08 6.09
N SER A 281 25.60 18.32 6.79
CA SER A 281 26.94 18.15 6.22
C SER A 281 27.33 16.69 5.96
N GLU A 282 26.76 15.76 6.70
CA GLU A 282 27.07 14.33 6.65
C GLU A 282 26.01 13.53 7.42
N THR A 283 26.04 12.22 7.32
CA THR A 283 25.08 11.33 7.98
C THR A 283 25.80 10.26 8.80
N LEU A 284 25.23 9.85 9.94
CA LEU A 284 25.74 8.76 10.77
C LEU A 284 26.00 7.50 9.95
N LYS A 285 27.20 6.91 10.11
CA LYS A 285 27.61 5.65 9.49
C LYS A 285 27.42 4.50 10.48
N GLY A 286 26.71 3.47 10.05
CA GLY A 286 26.39 2.31 10.88
C GLY A 286 25.16 2.55 11.76
N HIS A 287 24.91 1.65 12.71
CA HIS A 287 23.70 1.68 13.53
C HIS A 287 23.90 2.59 14.76
N TYR A 288 22.93 3.48 15.04
CA TYR A 288 23.02 4.51 16.08
C TYR A 288 23.26 3.94 17.49
N ARG A 289 22.68 2.77 17.80
CA ARG A 289 22.88 2.10 19.10
C ARG A 289 24.34 1.70 19.37
N PHE A 290 25.15 1.58 18.33
CA PHE A 290 26.56 1.23 18.42
C PHE A 290 27.50 2.41 18.14
N ALA A 291 26.96 3.62 17.97
CA ALA A 291 27.73 4.83 17.68
C ALA A 291 28.64 5.27 18.85
N GLY A 292 28.21 4.98 20.09
CA GLY A 292 28.93 5.36 21.31
C GLY A 292 29.18 6.87 21.41
N ASN A 293 30.18 7.26 22.19
CA ASN A 293 30.52 8.69 22.40
C ASN A 293 31.33 9.29 21.26
N ASN A 294 31.73 8.52 20.23
CA ASN A 294 32.50 8.99 19.09
C ASN A 294 31.89 8.46 17.78
N PRO A 295 30.71 8.98 17.37
CA PRO A 295 30.03 8.55 16.18
C PRO A 295 30.87 8.79 14.93
N LYS A 296 30.82 7.84 13.98
CA LYS A 296 31.46 7.99 12.66
C LYS A 296 30.43 8.44 11.64
N TYR A 297 30.83 9.35 10.77
CA TYR A 297 29.99 9.89 9.72
C TYR A 297 30.49 9.50 8.33
N ASP A 298 29.65 9.66 7.32
CA ASP A 298 29.98 9.26 5.95
C ASP A 298 30.69 10.36 5.17
N GLY A 299 30.73 11.60 5.68
CA GLY A 299 31.37 12.76 5.04
C GLY A 299 30.62 13.21 3.77
N ILE A 300 29.36 12.78 3.57
CA ILE A 300 28.57 13.09 2.37
C ILE A 300 27.45 14.04 2.74
N PRO A 301 27.41 15.25 2.19
CA PRO A 301 26.29 16.17 2.40
C PRO A 301 24.97 15.56 1.95
N HIS A 302 23.91 15.82 2.72
CA HIS A 302 22.56 15.42 2.38
C HIS A 302 21.64 16.64 2.38
N GLN A 303 20.90 16.85 1.28
CA GLN A 303 19.99 17.97 1.13
C GLN A 303 18.84 17.63 0.21
N GLY A 304 17.78 18.41 0.28
CA GLY A 304 16.61 18.34 -0.59
C GLY A 304 15.37 18.88 0.08
N PHE A 305 14.49 19.45 -0.71
CA PHE A 305 13.16 19.89 -0.30
C PHE A 305 12.25 19.92 -1.54
N TYR A 306 10.96 20.01 -1.29
CA TYR A 306 9.96 20.17 -2.34
C TYR A 306 9.50 21.62 -2.36
N THR A 307 9.48 22.21 -3.56
CA THR A 307 8.83 23.50 -3.79
C THR A 307 7.32 23.37 -3.68
N GLN A 308 6.63 24.45 -3.38
CA GLN A 308 5.15 24.43 -3.32
C GLN A 308 4.53 24.01 -4.67
N ASP A 309 5.17 24.32 -5.79
CA ASP A 309 4.65 23.93 -7.10
C ASP A 309 4.84 22.42 -7.38
N GLU A 310 5.97 21.83 -6.97
CA GLU A 310 6.15 20.37 -7.00
C GLU A 310 5.14 19.65 -6.11
N ILE A 311 4.85 20.19 -4.91
CA ILE A 311 3.85 19.61 -4.01
C ILE A 311 2.45 19.68 -4.64
N LYS A 312 2.06 20.79 -5.24
CA LYS A 312 0.78 20.92 -5.96
C LYS A 312 0.66 19.90 -7.09
N GLU A 313 1.75 19.68 -7.84
CA GLU A 313 1.81 18.68 -8.90
C GLU A 313 1.61 17.26 -8.31
N ILE A 314 2.28 16.94 -7.20
CA ILE A 314 2.15 15.65 -6.51
C ILE A 314 0.72 15.46 -5.97
N VAL A 315 0.13 16.48 -5.36
CA VAL A 315 -1.25 16.44 -4.86
C VAL A 315 -2.25 16.21 -6.00
N LEU A 316 -2.09 16.90 -7.12
CA LEU A 316 -2.90 16.66 -8.31
C LEU A 316 -2.68 15.25 -8.90
N TYR A 317 -1.46 14.72 -8.83
CA TYR A 317 -1.14 13.37 -9.27
C TYR A 317 -1.83 12.30 -8.40
N ALA A 318 -1.83 12.50 -7.08
CA ALA A 318 -2.48 11.62 -6.11
C ALA A 318 -4.01 11.65 -6.24
N SER A 319 -4.61 12.85 -6.41
CA SER A 319 -6.05 12.99 -6.53
C SER A 319 -6.64 12.24 -7.74
N LYS A 320 -5.90 12.17 -8.85
CA LYS A 320 -6.27 11.35 -10.02
C LYS A 320 -6.26 9.85 -9.76
N ARG A 321 -5.75 9.41 -8.60
CA ARG A 321 -5.71 8.02 -8.12
C ARG A 321 -6.55 7.81 -6.88
N TYR A 322 -7.34 8.83 -6.51
CA TYR A 322 -8.19 8.83 -5.31
C TYR A 322 -7.39 8.62 -4.02
N ILE A 323 -6.14 9.14 -4.00
CA ILE A 323 -5.28 9.14 -2.82
C ILE A 323 -5.25 10.55 -2.25
N GLU A 324 -5.60 10.64 -0.97
CA GLU A 324 -5.50 11.84 -0.17
C GLU A 324 -4.12 11.92 0.49
N ILE A 325 -3.43 13.04 0.31
CA ILE A 325 -2.14 13.29 0.97
C ILE A 325 -2.38 14.03 2.29
N ILE A 326 -1.90 13.44 3.37
CA ILE A 326 -1.90 14.04 4.71
C ILE A 326 -0.49 14.52 5.01
N PRO A 327 -0.24 15.85 5.02
CA PRO A 327 1.07 16.37 5.39
C PRO A 327 1.31 16.23 6.88
N GLU A 328 2.55 15.92 7.27
CA GLU A 328 3.01 16.01 8.64
C GLU A 328 4.11 17.06 8.76
N VAL A 329 3.93 17.96 9.72
CA VAL A 329 4.95 18.86 10.23
C VAL A 329 5.04 18.62 11.72
N ASP A 330 6.12 18.00 12.16
CA ASP A 330 6.28 17.53 13.51
C ASP A 330 6.54 18.68 14.50
N MET A 331 5.87 18.63 15.64
CA MET A 331 5.95 19.60 16.73
C MET A 331 5.29 19.07 18.01
N PRO A 332 5.75 19.47 19.23
CA PRO A 332 6.84 20.41 19.51
C PRO A 332 8.23 19.78 19.53
N GLY A 333 8.34 18.42 19.54
CA GLY A 333 9.58 17.66 19.37
C GLY A 333 10.01 17.55 17.92
N HIS A 334 11.10 16.83 17.63
CA HIS A 334 11.65 16.59 16.28
C HIS A 334 11.84 17.86 15.44
N THR A 335 12.23 18.95 16.07
CA THR A 335 12.24 20.29 15.48
C THR A 335 13.64 20.89 15.35
N SER A 336 14.71 20.09 15.50
CA SER A 336 16.09 20.63 15.43
C SER A 336 16.39 21.32 14.10
N ALA A 337 15.87 20.85 12.96
CA ALA A 337 16.06 21.51 11.67
C ALA A 337 15.33 22.86 11.58
N LEU A 338 14.14 22.97 12.19
CA LEU A 338 13.40 24.22 12.31
C LEU A 338 14.17 25.20 13.19
N ILE A 339 14.59 24.76 14.39
CA ILE A 339 15.31 25.61 15.37
C ILE A 339 16.69 26.01 14.83
N ALA A 340 17.37 25.15 14.07
CA ALA A 340 18.60 25.53 13.38
C ALA A 340 18.39 26.69 12.39
N SER A 341 17.21 26.74 11.75
CA SER A 341 16.83 27.77 10.80
C SER A 341 16.36 29.06 11.47
N TYR A 342 15.60 28.93 12.57
CA TYR A 342 14.98 30.03 13.32
C TYR A 342 15.11 29.75 14.83
N PRO A 343 16.29 30.07 15.43
CA PRO A 343 16.59 29.75 16.83
C PRO A 343 15.60 30.35 17.85
N GLU A 344 14.94 31.44 17.48
CA GLU A 344 13.96 32.12 18.34
C GLU A 344 12.71 31.29 18.68
N PHE A 345 12.45 30.18 17.96
CA PHE A 345 11.33 29.27 18.26
C PHE A 345 11.74 28.13 19.21
N GLY A 346 13.04 27.88 19.38
CA GLY A 346 13.56 26.89 20.33
C GLY A 346 13.49 27.39 21.78
N THR A 347 13.40 26.43 22.71
CA THR A 347 13.37 26.75 24.15
C THR A 347 14.71 27.28 24.64
N ASN A 348 15.84 26.69 24.16
CA ASN A 348 17.16 27.19 24.46
C ASN A 348 17.65 28.14 23.38
N SER A 349 18.43 29.17 23.81
CA SER A 349 19.04 30.16 22.92
C SER A 349 20.38 29.70 22.30
N GLU A 350 20.81 28.46 22.53
CA GLU A 350 22.06 27.92 21.98
C GLU A 350 21.93 27.68 20.48
N LYS A 351 23.05 27.79 19.76
CA LYS A 351 23.07 27.49 18.32
C LYS A 351 22.86 25.99 18.09
N VAL A 352 21.74 25.66 17.46
CA VAL A 352 21.39 24.29 17.04
C VAL A 352 21.88 24.06 15.62
N GLU A 353 22.30 22.83 15.32
CA GLU A 353 22.58 22.38 13.95
C GLU A 353 21.55 21.31 13.53
N VAL A 354 21.28 21.24 12.22
CA VAL A 354 20.52 20.13 11.65
C VAL A 354 21.19 18.81 12.01
N LYS A 355 20.46 17.87 12.59
CA LYS A 355 21.05 16.65 13.16
C LYS A 355 21.61 15.72 12.08
N ARG A 356 22.72 15.08 12.42
CA ARG A 356 23.44 14.12 11.57
C ARG A 356 23.34 12.69 12.11
N ILE A 357 22.72 12.53 13.26
CA ILE A 357 22.55 11.30 14.02
C ILE A 357 21.05 11.02 14.20
N TRP A 358 20.72 9.74 14.43
CA TRP A 358 19.35 9.27 14.69
C TRP A 358 19.04 9.24 16.18
N GLY A 359 17.75 9.17 16.51
CA GLY A 359 17.24 9.08 17.88
C GLY A 359 16.60 10.40 18.35
N ILE A 360 16.04 10.37 19.55
CA ILE A 360 15.30 11.47 20.14
C ILE A 360 16.27 12.59 20.56
N GLN A 361 16.03 13.80 20.09
CA GLN A 361 16.84 14.98 20.40
C GLN A 361 16.24 15.78 21.56
N ASP A 362 17.01 16.73 22.11
CA ASP A 362 16.56 17.54 23.25
C ASP A 362 15.89 18.84 22.83
N GLU A 363 16.05 19.26 21.57
CA GLU A 363 15.46 20.48 21.04
C GLU A 363 13.94 20.38 20.96
N ILE A 364 13.27 21.38 21.51
CA ILE A 364 11.83 21.47 21.58
C ILE A 364 11.37 22.93 21.38
N LEU A 365 10.26 23.11 20.66
CA LEU A 365 9.66 24.43 20.46
C LEU A 365 9.14 25.00 21.79
N LYS A 366 9.32 26.29 21.99
CA LYS A 366 8.70 26.96 23.12
C LYS A 366 7.27 27.37 22.82
N PRO A 367 6.31 27.13 23.76
CA PRO A 367 4.89 27.40 23.57
C PRO A 367 4.52 28.88 23.74
N THR A 368 5.11 29.78 22.94
CA THR A 368 4.88 31.19 22.97
C THR A 368 3.95 31.68 21.86
N GLU A 369 3.34 32.88 22.03
CA GLU A 369 2.50 33.47 20.99
C GLU A 369 3.25 33.66 19.66
N LYS A 370 4.56 33.94 19.72
CA LYS A 370 5.41 34.05 18.53
C LYS A 370 5.49 32.69 17.77
N THR A 371 5.62 31.61 18.51
CA THR A 371 5.63 30.25 17.92
C THR A 371 4.28 29.89 17.33
N PHE A 372 3.17 30.19 18.02
CA PHE A 372 1.84 29.94 17.49
C PHE A 372 1.52 30.79 16.26
N SER A 373 2.01 32.02 16.20
CA SER A 373 1.89 32.86 14.99
C SER A 373 2.68 32.29 13.82
N PHE A 374 3.87 31.75 14.06
CA PHE A 374 4.65 31.03 13.05
C PHE A 374 3.89 29.79 12.53
N ILE A 375 3.33 28.97 13.44
CA ILE A 375 2.55 27.78 13.07
C ILE A 375 1.31 28.18 12.26
N GLU A 376 0.63 29.27 12.63
CA GLU A 376 -0.50 29.78 11.85
C GLU A 376 -0.08 30.22 10.44
N ASP A 377 1.02 30.94 10.30
CA ASP A 377 1.58 31.36 9.00
C ASP A 377 1.88 30.13 8.11
N LEU A 378 2.48 29.08 8.69
CA LEU A 378 2.77 27.84 8.00
C LEU A 378 1.47 27.17 7.51
N ILE A 379 0.46 27.05 8.38
CA ILE A 379 -0.84 26.45 8.01
C ILE A 379 -1.53 27.27 6.92
N VAL A 380 -1.46 28.61 6.97
CA VAL A 380 -2.03 29.49 5.94
C VAL A 380 -1.40 29.22 4.57
N GLU A 381 -0.09 28.99 4.48
CA GLU A 381 0.55 28.66 3.21
C GLU A 381 0.21 27.25 2.72
N LEU A 382 0.05 26.28 3.62
CA LEU A 382 -0.12 24.87 3.27
C LEU A 382 -1.59 24.45 3.05
N LYS A 383 -2.55 25.12 3.67
CA LYS A 383 -3.98 24.72 3.62
C LYS A 383 -4.58 24.63 2.22
N ASP A 384 -4.10 25.48 1.30
CA ASP A 384 -4.59 25.53 -0.08
C ASP A 384 -3.79 24.57 -1.01
N ILE A 385 -2.61 24.14 -0.56
CA ILE A 385 -1.76 23.18 -1.27
C ILE A 385 -2.24 21.74 -0.98
N PHE A 386 -2.58 21.46 0.29
CA PHE A 386 -3.10 20.16 0.72
C PHE A 386 -4.61 20.26 0.96
N PRO A 387 -5.44 19.75 0.02
CA PRO A 387 -6.91 19.82 0.16
C PRO A 387 -7.46 18.88 1.24
N SER A 388 -6.65 17.96 1.78
CA SER A 388 -7.03 17.09 2.89
C SER A 388 -7.64 17.87 4.05
N GLU A 389 -8.71 17.33 4.63
CA GLU A 389 -9.24 17.84 5.89
C GLU A 389 -8.31 17.55 7.08
N TYR A 390 -7.33 16.65 6.91
CA TYR A 390 -6.40 16.21 7.95
C TYR A 390 -5.06 16.91 7.82
N PHE A 391 -4.47 17.23 8.98
CA PHE A 391 -3.11 17.72 9.12
C PHE A 391 -2.45 17.01 10.30
N HIS A 392 -1.33 16.34 10.09
CA HIS A 392 -0.62 15.63 11.13
C HIS A 392 0.45 16.54 11.74
N ILE A 393 0.48 16.62 13.07
CA ILE A 393 1.39 17.51 13.80
C ILE A 393 2.54 16.78 14.51
N GLY A 394 2.67 15.45 14.31
CA GLY A 394 3.59 14.64 15.11
C GLY A 394 3.14 14.54 16.57
N GLY A 395 3.89 15.14 17.46
CA GLY A 395 3.61 15.20 18.90
C GLY A 395 4.34 14.14 19.70
N ASP A 396 5.08 13.25 19.01
CA ASP A 396 5.82 12.14 19.59
C ASP A 396 7.15 12.56 20.21
N GLU A 397 7.60 11.77 21.14
CA GLU A 397 8.96 11.75 21.71
C GLU A 397 9.49 13.13 22.16
N ALA A 398 8.63 14.10 22.41
CA ALA A 398 9.00 15.46 22.83
C ALA A 398 9.68 15.43 24.20
N LYS A 399 11.01 15.62 24.23
CA LYS A 399 11.76 15.72 25.49
C LYS A 399 11.51 17.06 26.17
N LYS A 400 10.84 17.03 27.30
CA LYS A 400 10.36 18.21 28.01
C LYS A 400 11.40 18.81 28.98
N THR A 401 12.61 18.22 29.06
CA THR A 401 13.68 18.68 29.97
C THR A 401 14.07 20.15 29.76
N GLN A 402 14.01 20.64 28.52
CA GLN A 402 14.26 22.06 28.27
C GLN A 402 13.13 22.93 28.84
N TRP A 403 11.87 22.50 28.77
CA TRP A 403 10.75 23.21 29.39
C TRP A 403 10.85 23.22 30.92
N GLU A 404 11.22 22.08 31.53
CA GLU A 404 11.43 21.97 32.99
C GLU A 404 12.50 22.92 33.51
N ASN A 405 13.58 23.13 32.75
CA ASN A 405 14.74 23.92 33.17
C ASN A 405 14.70 25.39 32.70
N SER A 406 13.71 25.79 31.90
CA SER A 406 13.60 27.16 31.40
C SER A 406 12.77 28.03 32.34
N SER A 407 13.37 29.09 32.93
CA SER A 407 12.63 30.03 33.76
C SER A 407 11.48 30.74 33.01
N GLU A 408 11.67 31.01 31.70
CA GLU A 408 10.63 31.61 30.83
C GLU A 408 9.41 30.65 30.74
N ILE A 409 9.65 29.37 30.57
CA ILE A 409 8.58 28.37 30.45
C ILE A 409 7.92 28.12 31.81
N GLN A 410 8.69 28.04 32.88
CA GLN A 410 8.13 27.88 34.22
C GLN A 410 7.24 29.08 34.62
N GLU A 411 7.62 30.32 34.27
CA GLU A 411 6.78 31.49 34.45
C GLU A 411 5.49 31.41 33.60
N LEU A 412 5.61 30.97 32.34
CA LEU A 412 4.47 30.74 31.46
C LEU A 412 3.49 29.73 32.07
N MET A 413 3.99 28.60 32.60
CA MET A 413 3.18 27.55 33.24
C MET A 413 2.42 28.11 34.45
N ILE A 414 3.07 28.91 35.30
CA ILE A 414 2.44 29.57 36.42
C ILE A 414 1.30 30.50 35.95
N ASN A 415 1.55 31.31 34.92
CA ASN A 415 0.56 32.23 34.35
C ASN A 415 -0.63 31.53 33.70
N LEU A 416 -0.45 30.32 33.21
CA LEU A 416 -1.47 29.46 32.59
C LEU A 416 -2.14 28.50 33.60
N GLU A 417 -1.70 28.51 34.87
CA GLU A 417 -2.14 27.57 35.90
C GLU A 417 -1.92 26.10 35.51
N ILE A 418 -0.79 25.81 34.80
CA ILE A 418 -0.38 24.47 34.36
C ILE A 418 0.65 23.91 35.36
N GLU A 419 0.38 22.72 35.92
CA GLU A 419 1.15 22.16 37.00
C GLU A 419 2.36 21.30 36.50
N ASP A 420 2.26 20.67 35.31
CA ASP A 420 3.27 19.77 34.77
C ASP A 420 3.48 19.99 33.27
N VAL A 421 4.63 19.49 32.76
CA VAL A 421 5.04 19.68 31.36
C VAL A 421 4.26 18.82 30.37
N ASP A 422 3.59 17.75 30.82
CA ASP A 422 2.71 16.94 29.95
C ASP A 422 1.42 17.73 29.69
N SER A 423 0.88 18.36 30.70
CA SER A 423 -0.23 19.32 30.57
C SER A 423 0.15 20.53 29.70
N LEU A 424 1.43 20.96 29.72
CA LEU A 424 1.92 22.00 28.82
C LEU A 424 1.95 21.53 27.37
N GLN A 425 2.29 20.26 27.10
CA GLN A 425 2.20 19.70 25.75
C GLN A 425 0.74 19.60 25.29
N SER A 426 -0.19 19.22 26.16
CA SER A 426 -1.62 19.25 25.85
C SER A 426 -2.11 20.65 25.53
N TYR A 427 -1.68 21.68 26.30
CA TYR A 427 -1.94 23.08 25.97
C TYR A 427 -1.40 23.45 24.58
N PHE A 428 -0.15 23.08 24.27
CA PHE A 428 0.46 23.33 22.94
C PHE A 428 -0.38 22.71 21.83
N THR A 429 -0.70 21.42 21.96
CA THR A 429 -1.55 20.68 21.01
C THR A 429 -2.92 21.33 20.83
N GLY A 430 -3.57 21.74 21.92
CA GLY A 430 -4.87 22.41 21.88
C GLY A 430 -4.82 23.79 21.21
N ARG A 431 -3.69 24.52 21.33
CA ARG A 431 -3.49 25.78 20.60
C ARG A 431 -3.34 25.52 19.10
N VAL A 432 -2.58 24.49 18.71
CA VAL A 432 -2.41 24.10 17.29
C VAL A 432 -3.74 23.59 16.71
N GLU A 433 -4.52 22.79 17.46
CA GLU A 433 -5.84 22.34 17.03
C GLU A 433 -6.79 23.52 16.75
N LYS A 434 -6.81 24.53 17.61
CA LYS A 434 -7.62 25.74 17.38
C LYS A 434 -7.20 26.47 16.10
N ILE A 435 -5.90 26.56 15.84
CA ILE A 435 -5.39 27.17 14.59
C ILE A 435 -5.84 26.33 13.39
N LEU A 436 -5.64 25.02 13.41
CA LEU A 436 -6.06 24.11 12.32
C LEU A 436 -7.58 24.20 12.07
N SER A 437 -8.38 24.16 13.13
CA SER A 437 -9.85 24.25 13.06
C SER A 437 -10.35 25.56 12.44
N LYS A 438 -9.67 26.68 12.69
CA LYS A 438 -9.94 27.99 12.07
C LYS A 438 -9.88 27.91 10.52
N TYR A 439 -9.05 27.01 9.98
CA TYR A 439 -8.88 26.79 8.55
C TYR A 439 -9.56 25.52 8.04
N GLY A 440 -10.46 24.92 8.83
CA GLY A 440 -11.24 23.74 8.46
C GLY A 440 -10.44 22.45 8.44
N LYS A 441 -9.27 22.41 9.11
CA LYS A 441 -8.43 21.22 9.22
C LYS A 441 -8.66 20.51 10.55
N LYS A 442 -8.50 19.17 10.53
CA LYS A 442 -8.57 18.30 11.71
C LYS A 442 -7.17 17.84 12.08
N LEU A 443 -6.84 17.94 13.34
CA LEU A 443 -5.56 17.50 13.86
C LEU A 443 -5.48 15.97 13.91
N ILE A 444 -4.38 15.42 13.40
CA ILE A 444 -3.91 14.07 13.71
C ILE A 444 -2.58 14.21 14.46
N GLY A 445 -2.34 13.37 15.46
CA GLY A 445 -1.03 13.28 16.13
C GLY A 445 -0.76 11.86 16.62
N TRP A 446 0.51 11.56 16.86
CA TRP A 446 0.93 10.32 17.48
C TRP A 446 0.32 10.21 18.89
N ASP A 447 0.26 9.03 19.48
CA ASP A 447 -0.52 8.78 20.68
C ASP A 447 -0.01 9.49 21.97
N GLU A 448 1.15 10.17 21.92
CA GLU A 448 1.61 11.06 22.98
C GLU A 448 0.72 12.30 23.17
N ILE A 449 -0.05 12.69 22.16
CA ILE A 449 -1.02 13.81 22.32
C ILE A 449 -2.12 13.53 23.35
N ILE A 450 -2.20 12.30 23.86
CA ILE A 450 -3.11 11.93 24.95
C ILE A 450 -2.56 12.39 26.31
N GLU A 451 -1.23 12.49 26.43
CA GLU A 451 -0.55 12.84 27.67
C GLU A 451 -0.92 14.28 28.08
N GLY A 452 -1.20 14.49 29.37
CA GLY A 452 -1.67 15.78 29.88
C GLY A 452 -3.08 16.17 29.48
N GLY A 453 -3.81 15.34 28.71
CA GLY A 453 -5.21 15.54 28.31
C GLY A 453 -5.43 15.54 26.82
N LEU A 454 -6.41 14.76 26.36
CA LEU A 454 -6.75 14.62 24.94
C LEU A 454 -7.75 15.72 24.50
N ASN A 455 -7.42 16.44 23.44
CA ASN A 455 -8.29 17.44 22.84
C ASN A 455 -9.49 16.77 22.12
N GLU A 456 -10.68 17.39 22.20
CA GLU A 456 -11.97 16.81 21.84
C GLU A 456 -12.06 16.30 20.38
N ASN A 457 -11.46 17.03 19.42
CA ASN A 457 -11.57 16.71 18.00
C ASN A 457 -10.30 16.10 17.42
N ALA A 458 -9.27 15.90 18.24
CA ALA A 458 -8.01 15.31 17.78
C ALA A 458 -8.20 13.83 17.39
N ILE A 459 -7.52 13.42 16.34
CA ILE A 459 -7.46 12.04 15.90
C ILE A 459 -6.13 11.46 16.37
N VAL A 460 -6.18 10.33 17.07
CA VAL A 460 -5.00 9.70 17.63
C VAL A 460 -4.46 8.66 16.68
N MET A 461 -3.17 8.76 16.32
CA MET A 461 -2.45 7.73 15.58
C MET A 461 -1.65 6.87 16.58
N SER A 462 -2.17 5.67 16.87
CA SER A 462 -1.65 4.79 17.93
C SER A 462 -0.49 3.95 17.41
N TRP A 463 0.74 4.24 17.85
CA TRP A 463 1.98 3.60 17.39
C TRP A 463 2.72 2.81 18.47
N ARG A 464 2.70 3.25 19.73
CA ARG A 464 3.37 2.57 20.87
C ARG A 464 2.72 1.22 21.23
N GLY A 465 1.54 0.96 20.68
CA GLY A 465 0.74 -0.25 20.87
C GLY A 465 -0.71 0.00 20.44
N GLU A 466 -1.66 -0.70 21.05
CA GLU A 466 -3.09 -0.51 20.81
C GLU A 466 -3.76 0.38 21.86
N GLU A 467 -3.10 0.60 23.00
CA GLU A 467 -3.66 1.30 24.17
C GLU A 467 -4.00 2.77 23.86
N GLY A 468 -3.16 3.46 23.08
CA GLY A 468 -3.46 4.84 22.64
C GLY A 468 -4.77 4.91 21.85
N GLY A 469 -4.96 4.00 20.91
CA GLY A 469 -6.20 3.90 20.13
C GLY A 469 -7.42 3.55 20.99
N ILE A 470 -7.28 2.60 21.91
CA ILE A 470 -8.33 2.20 22.86
C ILE A 470 -8.73 3.40 23.74
N THR A 471 -7.76 4.12 24.29
CA THR A 471 -7.99 5.31 25.11
C THR A 471 -8.73 6.39 24.33
N ALA A 472 -8.30 6.66 23.09
CA ALA A 472 -8.94 7.65 22.22
C ALA A 472 -10.41 7.31 21.94
N VAL A 473 -10.72 6.07 21.52
CA VAL A 473 -12.10 5.70 21.16
C VAL A 473 -13.03 5.68 22.37
N LYS A 474 -12.53 5.32 23.55
CA LYS A 474 -13.27 5.40 24.82
C LYS A 474 -13.55 6.84 25.25
N ALA A 475 -12.63 7.76 24.95
CA ALA A 475 -12.85 9.20 25.16
C ALA A 475 -13.80 9.83 24.13
N GLY A 476 -14.18 9.11 23.06
CA GLY A 476 -15.06 9.61 22.01
C GLY A 476 -14.33 10.09 20.75
N ASN A 477 -13.01 10.09 20.75
CA ASN A 477 -12.16 10.47 19.61
C ASN A 477 -12.07 9.36 18.56
N LYS A 478 -11.59 9.70 17.37
CA LYS A 478 -11.23 8.72 16.33
C LYS A 478 -9.79 8.26 16.51
N ALA A 479 -9.50 7.04 16.04
CA ALA A 479 -8.14 6.51 16.06
C ALA A 479 -7.75 5.83 14.75
N ILE A 480 -6.45 5.90 14.44
CA ILE A 480 -5.79 5.20 13.35
C ILE A 480 -4.73 4.28 13.97
N MET A 481 -4.74 3.00 13.59
CA MET A 481 -3.88 2.01 14.20
C MET A 481 -2.60 1.80 13.39
N THR A 482 -1.45 1.97 14.04
CA THR A 482 -0.14 1.80 13.40
C THR A 482 0.92 1.26 14.38
N PRO A 483 0.61 0.19 15.15
CA PRO A 483 1.48 -0.24 16.25
C PRO A 483 2.84 -0.76 15.75
N THR A 484 3.91 -0.40 16.49
CA THR A 484 5.29 -0.86 16.23
C THR A 484 5.41 -2.37 16.15
N SER A 485 4.49 -3.10 16.74
CA SER A 485 4.49 -4.57 16.72
C SER A 485 4.16 -5.16 15.33
N HIS A 486 3.48 -4.41 14.44
CA HIS A 486 2.97 -4.93 13.17
C HIS A 486 3.15 -3.98 11.97
N MET A 487 3.21 -2.66 12.18
CA MET A 487 3.03 -1.67 11.12
C MET A 487 4.30 -0.87 10.79
N TYR A 488 5.44 -1.14 11.43
CA TYR A 488 6.71 -0.45 11.18
C TYR A 488 7.52 -1.20 10.10
N PHE A 489 7.39 -0.76 8.86
CA PHE A 489 8.02 -1.42 7.71
C PHE A 489 9.49 -1.03 7.51
N ASP A 490 10.05 -0.22 8.37
CA ASP A 490 11.48 0.01 8.54
C ASP A 490 12.18 -1.07 9.39
N TYR A 491 11.41 -1.97 10.05
CA TYR A 491 11.94 -3.10 10.81
C TYR A 491 12.38 -4.26 9.89
N TYR A 492 13.28 -5.11 10.41
CA TYR A 492 13.74 -6.31 9.69
C TYR A 492 12.58 -7.20 9.27
N GLN A 493 12.68 -7.76 8.05
CA GLN A 493 11.67 -8.68 7.49
C GLN A 493 12.00 -10.16 7.77
N ALA A 494 13.24 -10.46 8.22
CA ALA A 494 13.68 -11.79 8.62
C ALA A 494 14.82 -11.69 9.65
N LYS A 495 15.07 -12.80 10.36
CA LYS A 495 16.10 -12.88 11.41
C LYS A 495 17.53 -12.75 10.87
N ALA A 496 17.76 -13.03 9.59
CA ALA A 496 19.09 -12.98 8.99
C ALA A 496 19.03 -12.67 7.48
N GLY A 497 20.14 -12.15 6.95
CA GLY A 497 20.28 -11.88 5.52
C GLY A 497 19.54 -10.63 5.03
N GLU A 498 19.13 -9.75 5.94
CA GLU A 498 18.49 -8.48 5.63
C GLU A 498 19.51 -7.32 5.63
N PRO A 499 19.29 -6.29 4.80
CA PRO A 499 20.07 -5.05 4.91
C PRO A 499 19.81 -4.37 6.26
N ILE A 500 20.77 -3.52 6.70
CA ILE A 500 20.65 -2.79 7.98
C ILE A 500 19.29 -2.07 8.07
N ALA A 501 18.64 -2.22 9.23
CA ALA A 501 17.36 -1.61 9.59
C ALA A 501 17.44 -1.09 11.03
N ILE A 502 16.45 -0.33 11.49
CA ILE A 502 16.48 0.30 12.82
C ILE A 502 16.40 -0.74 13.97
N GLY A 503 15.81 -1.89 13.72
CA GLY A 503 15.62 -2.96 14.71
C GLY A 503 14.33 -3.73 14.48
N GLY A 504 13.86 -4.42 15.51
CA GLY A 504 12.60 -5.18 15.47
C GLY A 504 12.60 -6.31 14.43
N LEU A 505 11.48 -7.03 14.36
CA LEU A 505 11.23 -8.06 13.36
C LEU A 505 9.73 -8.09 13.03
N ILE A 506 9.40 -7.74 11.80
CA ILE A 506 8.04 -7.76 11.28
C ILE A 506 8.09 -8.42 9.89
N ASP A 507 7.78 -9.70 9.84
CA ASP A 507 7.67 -10.44 8.59
C ASP A 507 6.28 -10.27 7.96
N LEU A 508 6.09 -10.88 6.80
CA LEU A 508 4.85 -10.79 6.03
C LEU A 508 3.63 -11.34 6.79
N GLU A 509 3.81 -12.47 7.49
CA GLU A 509 2.74 -13.12 8.26
C GLU A 509 2.34 -12.27 9.46
N LYS A 510 3.30 -11.65 10.12
CA LYS A 510 3.06 -10.74 11.23
C LYS A 510 2.17 -9.57 10.83
N VAL A 511 2.44 -8.93 9.68
CA VAL A 511 1.56 -7.86 9.15
C VAL A 511 0.17 -8.40 8.83
N TYR A 512 0.10 -9.53 8.13
CA TYR A 512 -1.19 -10.13 7.73
C TYR A 512 -2.07 -10.55 8.91
N SER A 513 -1.46 -10.96 10.02
CA SER A 513 -2.17 -11.39 11.24
C SER A 513 -2.85 -10.25 12.01
N TYR A 514 -2.49 -8.99 11.71
CA TYR A 514 -2.99 -7.84 12.44
C TYR A 514 -4.51 -7.65 12.29
N GLU A 515 -5.14 -7.19 13.37
CA GLU A 515 -6.55 -6.79 13.39
C GLU A 515 -6.65 -5.35 13.89
N PRO A 516 -7.04 -4.38 13.02
CA PRO A 516 -7.09 -2.98 13.39
C PRO A 516 -8.10 -2.63 14.51
N VAL A 517 -9.14 -3.44 14.69
CA VAL A 517 -10.09 -3.27 15.80
C VAL A 517 -9.58 -4.05 17.01
N PRO A 518 -9.07 -3.39 18.07
CA PRO A 518 -8.57 -4.06 19.26
C PRO A 518 -9.65 -4.88 19.98
N SER A 519 -9.23 -5.89 20.72
CA SER A 519 -10.13 -6.61 21.61
C SER A 519 -10.50 -5.74 22.83
N GLY A 520 -11.71 -5.95 23.37
CA GLY A 520 -12.12 -5.28 24.62
C GLY A 520 -12.73 -3.88 24.45
N ILE A 521 -13.06 -3.49 23.20
CA ILE A 521 -13.86 -2.30 22.91
C ILE A 521 -15.25 -2.72 22.39
N ASP A 522 -16.26 -1.87 22.60
CA ASP A 522 -17.61 -2.11 22.11
C ASP A 522 -17.80 -1.72 20.64
N LEU A 523 -19.00 -1.96 20.07
CA LEU A 523 -19.29 -1.67 18.66
C LEU A 523 -19.26 -0.16 18.33
N ASN A 524 -19.65 0.69 19.26
CA ASN A 524 -19.62 2.14 19.07
C ASN A 524 -18.17 2.64 19.08
N GLU A 525 -17.38 2.19 20.05
CA GLU A 525 -15.93 2.43 20.12
C GLU A 525 -15.22 1.92 18.86
N ALA A 526 -15.53 0.68 18.43
CA ALA A 526 -14.97 0.07 17.22
C ALA A 526 -15.28 0.89 15.95
N SER A 527 -16.44 1.55 15.86
CA SER A 527 -16.81 2.42 14.74
C SER A 527 -15.93 3.67 14.62
N ARG A 528 -15.20 4.04 15.68
CA ARG A 528 -14.27 5.17 15.72
C ARG A 528 -12.87 4.80 15.26
N ILE A 529 -12.55 3.50 15.10
CA ILE A 529 -11.32 3.04 14.46
C ILE A 529 -11.44 3.28 12.96
N MET A 530 -10.70 4.25 12.45
CA MET A 530 -10.75 4.63 11.03
C MET A 530 -10.10 3.59 10.13
N GLY A 531 -9.10 2.86 10.64
CA GLY A 531 -8.33 1.86 9.90
C GLY A 531 -6.91 1.73 10.40
N ALA A 532 -5.99 1.37 9.50
CA ALA A 532 -4.58 1.20 9.83
C ALA A 532 -3.64 1.77 8.76
N GLN A 533 -2.39 1.98 9.17
CA GLN A 533 -1.32 2.52 8.35
C GLN A 533 -0.02 1.75 8.55
N GLY A 534 0.74 1.53 7.49
CA GLY A 534 2.11 1.06 7.54
C GLY A 534 3.09 2.24 7.48
N ASN A 535 4.13 2.22 8.32
CA ASN A 535 5.12 3.30 8.41
C ASN A 535 6.45 2.88 7.84
N ILE A 536 7.06 3.76 7.05
CA ILE A 536 8.41 3.60 6.51
C ILE A 536 9.26 4.79 6.96
N TRP A 537 9.93 4.64 8.11
CA TRP A 537 10.94 5.56 8.60
C TRP A 537 12.26 5.35 7.86
N THR A 538 12.98 6.42 7.55
CA THR A 538 14.08 6.34 6.58
C THR A 538 15.48 6.51 7.14
N GLU A 539 15.70 6.42 8.45
CA GLU A 539 17.05 6.51 9.05
C GLU A 539 18.05 5.56 8.37
N TYR A 540 17.61 4.37 8.01
CA TYR A 540 18.42 3.34 7.33
C TYR A 540 17.97 3.05 5.91
N ILE A 541 17.05 3.84 5.36
CA ILE A 541 16.46 3.65 4.03
C ILE A 541 16.85 4.84 3.15
N LYS A 542 18.02 4.75 2.49
CA LYS A 542 18.65 5.86 1.77
C LYS A 542 18.15 6.04 0.33
N THR A 543 17.51 5.04 -0.25
CA THR A 543 17.15 5.04 -1.67
C THR A 543 15.73 4.59 -1.93
N PRO A 544 15.11 5.03 -3.05
CA PRO A 544 13.83 4.56 -3.53
C PRO A 544 13.67 3.03 -3.57
N GLU A 545 14.67 2.34 -4.10
CA GLU A 545 14.64 0.87 -4.23
C GLU A 545 14.59 0.19 -2.85
N LYS A 546 15.22 0.80 -1.84
CA LYS A 546 15.15 0.26 -0.48
C LYS A 546 13.81 0.54 0.18
N VAL A 547 13.15 1.69 -0.11
CA VAL A 547 11.77 1.94 0.32
C VAL A 547 10.84 0.84 -0.22
N GLU A 548 10.94 0.55 -1.51
CA GLU A 548 10.14 -0.49 -2.15
C GLU A 548 10.43 -1.88 -1.54
N TYR A 549 11.71 -2.25 -1.39
CA TYR A 549 12.12 -3.51 -0.77
C TYR A 549 11.57 -3.69 0.64
N MET A 550 11.60 -2.63 1.44
CA MET A 550 11.10 -2.65 2.82
C MET A 550 9.56 -2.63 2.87
N GLY A 551 8.92 -1.92 1.95
CA GLY A 551 7.46 -1.80 1.88
C GLY A 551 6.78 -3.05 1.31
N VAL A 552 7.31 -3.62 0.22
CA VAL A 552 6.64 -4.68 -0.55
C VAL A 552 7.30 -6.04 -0.31
N PRO A 553 6.53 -7.11 0.02
CA PRO A 553 5.07 -7.21 -0.07
C PRO A 553 4.30 -6.97 1.25
N ARG A 554 4.92 -6.40 2.31
CA ARG A 554 4.19 -6.12 3.56
C ARG A 554 3.02 -5.15 3.35
N MET A 555 3.16 -4.16 2.46
CA MET A 555 2.06 -3.30 2.03
C MET A 555 0.93 -4.10 1.37
N THR A 556 1.26 -5.15 0.60
CA THR A 556 0.25 -6.04 0.00
C THR A 556 -0.53 -6.79 1.09
N ALA A 557 0.14 -7.25 2.15
CA ALA A 557 -0.53 -7.87 3.29
C ALA A 557 -1.42 -6.87 4.04
N LEU A 558 -0.90 -5.67 4.33
CA LEU A 558 -1.68 -4.60 4.97
C LEU A 558 -2.91 -4.22 4.13
N SER A 559 -2.78 -4.16 2.81
CA SER A 559 -3.92 -3.81 1.94
C SER A 559 -5.10 -4.75 2.14
N GLU A 560 -4.85 -6.06 2.29
CA GLU A 560 -5.91 -7.03 2.56
C GLU A 560 -6.43 -6.92 3.99
N VAL A 561 -5.60 -6.60 4.97
CA VAL A 561 -6.01 -6.34 6.36
C VAL A 561 -7.02 -5.20 6.45
N VAL A 562 -6.79 -4.11 5.71
CA VAL A 562 -7.66 -2.91 5.79
C VAL A 562 -8.80 -2.91 4.78
N TRP A 563 -8.73 -3.75 3.75
CA TRP A 563 -9.77 -3.86 2.72
C TRP A 563 -10.78 -4.96 3.04
N SER A 564 -10.31 -6.19 3.32
CA SER A 564 -11.12 -7.39 3.35
C SER A 564 -11.72 -7.67 4.73
N LYS A 565 -12.87 -8.36 4.79
CA LYS A 565 -13.44 -8.83 6.06
C LYS A 565 -12.48 -9.80 6.74
N ARG A 566 -12.33 -9.67 8.07
CA ARG A 566 -11.46 -10.56 8.85
C ARG A 566 -11.73 -12.05 8.59
N LYS A 567 -13.01 -12.45 8.49
CA LYS A 567 -13.43 -13.84 8.28
C LYS A 567 -13.03 -14.41 6.91
N ASN A 568 -12.71 -13.56 5.92
CA ASN A 568 -12.29 -13.97 4.58
C ASN A 568 -10.76 -14.15 4.51
N ARG A 569 -10.00 -13.64 5.48
CA ARG A 569 -8.55 -13.65 5.44
C ARG A 569 -7.98 -15.01 5.83
N ASP A 570 -7.24 -15.63 4.91
CA ASP A 570 -6.44 -16.84 5.11
C ASP A 570 -5.04 -16.61 4.55
N PHE A 571 -4.01 -16.78 5.38
CA PHE A 571 -2.63 -16.47 5.00
C PHE A 571 -2.09 -17.39 3.90
N ASN A 572 -2.49 -18.66 3.85
CA ASN A 572 -2.03 -19.59 2.82
C ASN A 572 -2.67 -19.27 1.46
N GLU A 573 -3.96 -18.94 1.45
CA GLU A 573 -4.64 -18.46 0.25
C GLU A 573 -4.07 -17.11 -0.19
N PHE A 574 -3.79 -16.20 0.74
CA PHE A 574 -3.09 -14.94 0.46
C PHE A 574 -1.73 -15.17 -0.21
N LYS A 575 -0.88 -16.07 0.31
CA LYS A 575 0.40 -16.41 -0.32
C LYS A 575 0.23 -16.94 -1.74
N THR A 576 -0.82 -17.71 -1.97
CA THR A 576 -1.14 -18.21 -3.32
C THR A 576 -1.48 -17.06 -4.25
N ARG A 577 -2.35 -16.14 -3.85
CA ARG A 577 -2.70 -14.94 -4.63
C ARG A 577 -1.50 -14.01 -4.83
N LEU A 578 -0.66 -13.86 -3.81
CA LEU A 578 0.54 -13.03 -3.85
C LEU A 578 1.52 -13.48 -4.96
N LYS A 579 1.68 -14.79 -5.20
CA LYS A 579 2.51 -15.31 -6.30
C LYS A 579 2.04 -14.84 -7.68
N PHE A 580 0.74 -14.70 -7.87
CA PHE A 580 0.17 -14.15 -9.11
C PHE A 580 0.28 -12.62 -9.16
N TYR A 581 0.13 -11.97 -8.01
CA TYR A 581 0.21 -10.51 -7.90
C TYR A 581 1.61 -9.97 -8.20
N ARG A 582 2.66 -10.79 -8.04
CA ARG A 582 4.04 -10.47 -8.39
C ARG A 582 4.17 -9.87 -9.79
N TYR A 583 3.40 -10.35 -10.75
CA TYR A 583 3.38 -9.80 -12.10
C TYR A 583 3.11 -8.28 -12.12
N PHE A 584 2.18 -7.81 -11.30
CA PHE A 584 1.87 -6.37 -11.21
C PHE A 584 3.01 -5.56 -10.60
N LEU A 585 3.79 -6.15 -9.73
CA LEU A 585 5.00 -5.54 -9.20
C LEU A 585 6.06 -5.44 -10.30
N ASP A 586 6.27 -6.52 -11.05
CA ASP A 586 7.28 -6.62 -12.11
C ASP A 586 7.01 -5.64 -13.27
N ILE A 587 5.77 -5.58 -13.79
CA ILE A 587 5.42 -4.66 -14.89
C ILE A 587 5.49 -3.18 -14.50
N ASN A 588 5.26 -2.87 -13.23
CA ASN A 588 5.42 -1.52 -12.68
C ASN A 588 6.85 -1.25 -12.18
N LYS A 589 7.79 -2.20 -12.39
CA LYS A 589 9.19 -2.09 -11.99
C LYS A 589 9.35 -1.74 -10.51
N ILE A 590 8.52 -2.33 -9.67
CA ILE A 590 8.55 -2.16 -8.22
C ILE A 590 9.55 -3.17 -7.67
N ASN A 591 10.54 -2.69 -6.91
CA ASN A 591 11.43 -3.57 -6.17
C ASN A 591 10.70 -4.17 -4.96
N TYR A 592 11.03 -5.40 -4.60
CA TYR A 592 10.40 -6.10 -3.48
C TYR A 592 11.34 -7.15 -2.89
N ARG A 593 11.01 -7.61 -1.70
CA ARG A 593 11.74 -8.71 -1.07
C ARG A 593 11.37 -10.06 -1.71
N GLU A 594 12.22 -10.55 -2.60
CA GLU A 594 12.04 -11.79 -3.39
C GLU A 594 11.69 -13.02 -2.51
N LYS A 595 12.39 -13.18 -1.37
CA LYS A 595 12.20 -14.32 -0.46
C LYS A 595 10.79 -14.41 0.15
N SER A 596 10.01 -13.36 0.09
CA SER A 596 8.62 -13.34 0.60
C SER A 596 7.64 -14.05 -0.34
N PHE A 597 8.04 -14.41 -1.56
CA PHE A 597 7.23 -15.10 -2.56
C PHE A 597 7.53 -16.61 -2.63
N GLN A 598 8.44 -17.08 -1.83
CA GLN A 598 8.83 -18.51 -1.71
C GLN A 598 7.96 -19.25 -0.64
#